data_90e32dc18c559dd90fe80dea05160fad
#
_entry.id   90e32dc18c559dd90fe80dea05160fad
#
_cell.length_a   1.000
_cell.length_b   1.000
_cell.length_c   1.000
_cell.angle_alpha   90.00
_cell.angle_beta   90.00
_cell.angle_gamma   90.00
#
_symmetry.space_group_name_H-M   'P 1'
#
loop_
_entity.id
_entity.type
_entity.pdbx_description
1 polymer ?
#
loop_
_entity_poly.entity_id
_entity_poly.type
_entity_poly.pdbx_seq_one_letter_code
_entity_poly.pdbx_strand_id
1 'polypeptide(L)'
;MQRIAVVPGSFDPVTRGHLDVIERAAGLYDQLHVVVVHNPDKSALLPIAQRVALIEQSISDARIPGDIVVASWSMGLLVDYCTDVGASVLVKGIRSQVDVGYETPMAIVNRHLAGVETVFLLPDPANAHVSSSLVRQVSALGGDVAPYVPRSVAEYLQGAMRP
;
A
#
# COMPACT_ATOMS: atom_id res chain seq x y z
N MET A 1 16.16 -6.17 19.55
CA MET A 1 15.08 -6.88 18.84
C MET A 1 14.64 -5.99 17.70
N GLN A 2 14.73 -6.44 16.46
CA GLN A 2 14.37 -5.65 15.29
C GLN A 2 12.85 -5.42 15.25
N ARG A 3 12.43 -4.16 15.04
CA ARG A 3 11.03 -3.78 14.93
C ARG A 3 10.61 -3.86 13.47
N ILE A 4 9.90 -4.93 13.12
CA ILE A 4 9.42 -5.19 11.77
C ILE A 4 7.94 -4.84 11.67
N ALA A 5 7.57 -4.06 10.65
CA ALA A 5 6.18 -3.73 10.36
C ALA A 5 5.81 -4.09 8.92
N VAL A 6 4.50 -4.28 8.68
CA VAL A 6 3.94 -4.57 7.36
C VAL A 6 2.96 -3.47 6.98
N VAL A 7 3.12 -2.91 5.78
CA VAL A 7 2.15 -2.02 5.12
C VAL A 7 1.45 -2.83 4.03
N PRO A 8 0.26 -3.36 4.29
CA PRO A 8 -0.47 -4.14 3.31
C PRO A 8 -1.39 -3.25 2.46
N GLY A 9 -1.60 -3.64 1.22
CA GLY A 9 -2.56 -2.99 0.35
C GLY A 9 -2.73 -3.69 -0.99
N SER A 10 -3.76 -3.32 -1.74
CA SER A 10 -3.91 -3.77 -3.13
C SER A 10 -2.92 -3.06 -4.07
N PHE A 11 -2.60 -1.81 -3.80
CA PHE A 11 -1.71 -0.95 -4.59
C PHE A 11 -1.99 -1.03 -6.10
N ASP A 12 -3.21 -0.79 -6.49
CA ASP A 12 -3.71 -1.00 -7.84
C ASP A 12 -4.29 0.29 -8.48
N PRO A 13 -3.41 1.24 -8.82
CA PRO A 13 -1.95 1.32 -8.60
C PRO A 13 -1.54 1.91 -7.26
N VAL A 14 -0.25 1.87 -6.96
CA VAL A 14 0.34 2.68 -5.89
C VAL A 14 0.14 4.17 -6.18
N THR A 15 -0.18 4.96 -5.13
CA THR A 15 -0.45 6.40 -5.22
C THR A 15 0.55 7.21 -4.38
N ARG A 16 0.53 8.54 -4.53
CA ARG A 16 1.33 9.43 -3.66
C ARG A 16 0.94 9.29 -2.19
N GLY A 17 -0.34 9.05 -1.90
CA GLY A 17 -0.81 8.80 -0.53
C GLY A 17 -0.24 7.50 0.06
N HIS A 18 -0.09 6.45 -0.75
CA HIS A 18 0.59 5.23 -0.32
C HIS A 18 2.08 5.47 -0.04
N LEU A 19 2.78 6.22 -0.90
CA LEU A 19 4.20 6.53 -0.68
C LEU A 19 4.42 7.35 0.59
N ASP A 20 3.55 8.31 0.90
CA ASP A 20 3.60 9.08 2.15
C ASP A 20 3.54 8.15 3.38
N VAL A 21 2.60 7.20 3.39
CA VAL A 21 2.49 6.21 4.47
C VAL A 21 3.73 5.31 4.55
N ILE A 22 4.24 4.85 3.40
CA ILE A 22 5.42 3.98 3.33
C ILE A 22 6.66 4.72 3.87
N GLU A 23 6.93 5.94 3.42
CA GLU A 23 8.06 6.75 3.85
C GLU A 23 8.04 6.99 5.36
N ARG A 24 6.89 7.39 5.88
CA ARG A 24 6.73 7.67 7.31
C ARG A 24 6.81 6.40 8.16
N ALA A 25 6.25 5.30 7.69
CA ALA A 25 6.39 4.01 8.36
C ALA A 25 7.85 3.53 8.36
N ALA A 26 8.58 3.69 7.26
CA ALA A 26 10.00 3.35 7.18
C ALA A 26 10.86 4.11 8.20
N GLY A 27 10.46 5.35 8.56
CA GLY A 27 11.12 6.12 9.62
C GLY A 27 10.80 5.67 11.06
N LEU A 28 9.76 4.83 11.25
CA LEU A 28 9.32 4.38 12.58
C LEU A 28 9.81 2.97 12.94
N TYR A 29 10.15 2.15 11.95
CA TYR A 29 10.51 0.76 12.12
C TYR A 29 11.90 0.46 11.54
N ASP A 30 12.54 -0.59 12.05
CA ASP A 30 13.87 -0.98 11.63
C ASP A 30 13.85 -1.68 10.26
N GLN A 31 12.75 -2.37 9.95
CA GLN A 31 12.46 -2.95 8.64
C GLN A 31 10.96 -2.82 8.32
N LEU A 32 10.66 -2.48 7.08
CA LEU A 32 9.30 -2.33 6.58
C LEU A 32 9.03 -3.27 5.42
N HIS A 33 7.99 -4.08 5.52
CA HIS A 33 7.48 -4.89 4.42
C HIS A 33 6.28 -4.20 3.77
N VAL A 34 6.38 -3.83 2.51
CA VAL A 34 5.24 -3.35 1.70
C VAL A 34 4.67 -4.54 0.94
N VAL A 35 3.47 -4.96 1.30
CA VAL A 35 2.91 -6.24 0.83
C VAL A 35 1.70 -6.03 -0.04
N VAL A 36 1.82 -6.40 -1.31
CA VAL A 36 0.69 -6.44 -2.25
C VAL A 36 -0.18 -7.65 -1.90
N VAL A 37 -1.38 -7.39 -1.40
CA VAL A 37 -2.34 -8.44 -1.02
C VAL A 37 -3.35 -8.62 -2.14
N HIS A 38 -3.56 -9.87 -2.54
CA HIS A 38 -4.61 -10.22 -3.49
C HIS A 38 -5.98 -10.15 -2.82
N ASN A 39 -6.89 -9.40 -3.42
CA ASN A 39 -8.30 -9.41 -3.03
C ASN A 39 -9.11 -10.11 -4.13
N PRO A 40 -9.60 -11.34 -3.90
CA PRO A 40 -10.32 -12.11 -4.91
C PRO A 40 -11.65 -11.46 -5.33
N ASP A 41 -12.23 -10.61 -4.47
CA ASP A 41 -13.52 -9.95 -4.72
C ASP A 41 -13.38 -8.69 -5.59
N LYS A 42 -12.16 -8.28 -5.94
CA LYS A 42 -11.91 -7.09 -6.75
C LYS A 42 -11.28 -7.46 -8.09
N SER A 43 -11.89 -6.94 -9.17
CA SER A 43 -11.24 -6.90 -10.48
C SER A 43 -10.03 -5.97 -10.41
N ALA A 44 -8.85 -6.52 -10.65
CA ALA A 44 -7.60 -5.76 -10.62
C ALA A 44 -7.35 -5.10 -11.98
N LEU A 45 -6.84 -3.85 -11.95
CA LEU A 45 -6.35 -3.17 -13.16
C LEU A 45 -4.98 -3.72 -13.58
N LEU A 46 -4.09 -3.92 -12.61
CA LEU A 46 -2.71 -4.32 -12.83
C LEU A 46 -2.43 -5.74 -12.30
N PRO A 47 -1.66 -6.55 -13.02
CA PRO A 47 -1.14 -7.81 -12.49
C PRO A 47 -0.31 -7.58 -11.20
N ILE A 48 -0.31 -8.54 -10.28
CA ILE A 48 0.42 -8.42 -9.00
C ILE A 48 1.90 -8.10 -9.22
N ALA A 49 2.58 -8.79 -10.15
CA ALA A 49 3.98 -8.55 -10.45
C ALA A 49 4.24 -7.10 -10.90
N GLN A 50 3.32 -6.52 -11.68
CA GLN A 50 3.43 -5.13 -12.12
C GLN A 50 3.23 -4.15 -10.95
N ARG A 51 2.31 -4.44 -10.02
CA ARG A 51 2.12 -3.61 -8.82
C ARG A 51 3.37 -3.61 -7.94
N VAL A 52 3.97 -4.78 -7.73
CA VAL A 52 5.25 -4.90 -6.99
C VAL A 52 6.33 -4.06 -7.66
N ALA A 53 6.55 -4.24 -8.97
CA ALA A 53 7.57 -3.49 -9.71
C ALA A 53 7.37 -1.97 -9.65
N LEU A 54 6.12 -1.51 -9.76
CA LEU A 54 5.80 -0.07 -9.67
C LEU A 54 6.03 0.49 -8.25
N ILE A 55 5.79 -0.29 -7.21
CA ILE A 55 6.10 0.11 -5.82
C ILE A 55 7.61 0.23 -5.65
N GLU A 56 8.39 -0.79 -6.06
CA GLU A 56 9.85 -0.78 -5.97
C GLU A 56 10.46 0.42 -6.71
N GLN A 57 10.01 0.65 -7.95
CA GLN A 57 10.46 1.79 -8.74
C GLN A 57 10.09 3.12 -8.08
N SER A 58 8.87 3.24 -7.53
CA SER A 58 8.41 4.46 -6.89
C SER A 58 9.19 4.78 -5.62
N ILE A 59 9.52 3.77 -4.82
CA ILE A 59 10.37 3.91 -3.62
C ILE A 59 11.78 4.37 -4.01
N SER A 60 12.34 3.75 -5.04
CA SER A 60 13.67 4.09 -5.56
C SER A 60 13.72 5.54 -6.11
N ASP A 61 12.75 5.92 -6.94
CA ASP A 61 12.67 7.25 -7.55
C ASP A 61 12.49 8.35 -6.49
N ALA A 62 11.69 8.08 -5.47
CA ALA A 62 11.48 8.98 -4.33
C ALA A 62 12.64 8.97 -3.33
N ARG A 63 13.60 8.05 -3.47
CA ARG A 63 14.74 7.84 -2.56
C ARG A 63 14.30 7.69 -1.10
N ILE A 64 13.23 6.93 -0.88
CA ILE A 64 12.73 6.68 0.47
C ILE A 64 13.78 5.90 1.26
N PRO A 65 14.26 6.44 2.40
CA PRO A 65 15.30 5.78 3.20
C PRO A 65 14.71 4.62 4.00
N GLY A 66 15.55 3.65 4.36
CA GLY A 66 15.21 2.55 5.26
C GLY A 66 15.40 1.18 4.62
N ASP A 67 15.26 0.15 5.44
CA ASP A 67 15.25 -1.24 4.99
C ASP A 67 13.80 -1.62 4.59
N ILE A 68 13.50 -1.50 3.28
CA ILE A 68 12.15 -1.72 2.75
C ILE A 68 12.16 -2.93 1.83
N VAL A 69 11.34 -3.91 2.15
CA VAL A 69 11.09 -5.11 1.36
C VAL A 69 9.73 -4.98 0.69
N VAL A 70 9.66 -5.14 -0.62
CA VAL A 70 8.39 -5.20 -1.36
C VAL A 70 8.10 -6.65 -1.72
N ALA A 71 6.91 -7.12 -1.37
CA ALA A 71 6.49 -8.49 -1.57
C ALA A 71 5.03 -8.59 -2.01
N SER A 72 4.61 -9.77 -2.40
CA SER A 72 3.21 -10.10 -2.62
C SER A 72 2.78 -11.27 -1.75
N TRP A 73 1.52 -11.27 -1.34
CA TRP A 73 0.93 -12.34 -0.55
C TRP A 73 -0.44 -12.73 -1.10
N SER A 74 -0.61 -14.00 -1.44
CA SER A 74 -1.86 -14.53 -1.99
C SER A 74 -2.31 -15.82 -1.32
N MET A 75 -1.58 -16.29 -0.30
CA MET A 75 -1.82 -17.57 0.38
C MET A 75 -2.19 -17.34 1.84
N GLY A 76 -3.46 -17.58 2.18
CA GLY A 76 -3.91 -17.51 3.58
C GLY A 76 -4.13 -16.10 4.12
N LEU A 77 -4.08 -15.97 5.44
CA LEU A 77 -4.32 -14.72 6.13
C LEU A 77 -3.07 -13.81 6.09
N LEU A 78 -3.28 -12.51 6.12
CA LEU A 78 -2.17 -11.55 6.19
C LEU A 78 -1.33 -11.72 7.46
N VAL A 79 -1.93 -12.14 8.56
CA VAL A 79 -1.21 -12.39 9.82
C VAL A 79 -0.27 -13.60 9.72
N ASP A 80 -0.51 -14.53 8.80
CA ASP A 80 0.42 -15.64 8.55
C ASP A 80 1.71 -15.08 7.96
N TYR A 81 1.62 -14.17 6.97
CA TYR A 81 2.77 -13.44 6.44
C TYR A 81 3.52 -12.69 7.55
N CYS A 82 2.79 -11.98 8.42
CA CYS A 82 3.40 -11.25 9.54
C CYS A 82 4.20 -12.18 10.45
N THR A 83 3.65 -13.36 10.74
CA THR A 83 4.31 -14.37 11.56
C THR A 83 5.58 -14.90 10.88
N ASP A 84 5.52 -15.19 9.59
CA ASP A 84 6.64 -15.73 8.81
C ASP A 84 7.83 -14.76 8.77
N VAL A 85 7.57 -13.45 8.70
CA VAL A 85 8.64 -12.43 8.67
C VAL A 85 8.98 -11.86 10.05
N GLY A 86 8.30 -12.31 11.10
CA GLY A 86 8.51 -11.81 12.46
C GLY A 86 7.97 -10.39 12.71
N ALA A 87 7.01 -9.94 11.90
CA ALA A 87 6.38 -8.64 12.07
C ALA A 87 5.27 -8.70 13.14
N SER A 88 5.28 -7.75 14.06
CA SER A 88 4.27 -7.62 15.11
C SER A 88 3.28 -6.47 14.87
N VAL A 89 3.44 -5.72 13.80
CA VAL A 89 2.65 -4.52 13.52
C VAL A 89 2.24 -4.45 12.05
N LEU A 90 0.95 -4.17 11.84
CA LEU A 90 0.41 -3.70 10.58
C LEU A 90 0.29 -2.17 10.60
N VAL A 91 0.72 -1.50 9.55
CA VAL A 91 0.56 -0.05 9.40
C VAL A 91 -0.46 0.24 8.30
N LYS A 92 -1.46 1.03 8.61
CA LYS A 92 -2.53 1.42 7.70
C LYS A 92 -2.68 2.94 7.61
N GLY A 93 -2.76 3.48 6.41
CA GLY A 93 -3.16 4.86 6.19
C GLY A 93 -4.67 5.03 6.36
N ILE A 94 -5.11 6.05 7.12
CA ILE A 94 -6.51 6.35 7.38
C ILE A 94 -6.81 7.78 6.93
N ARG A 95 -7.71 7.96 5.97
CA ARG A 95 -8.08 9.26 5.40
C ARG A 95 -9.39 9.81 5.95
N SER A 96 -10.25 8.93 6.50
CA SER A 96 -11.59 9.29 6.93
C SER A 96 -12.09 8.40 8.07
N GLN A 97 -13.18 8.82 8.71
CA GLN A 97 -13.88 7.99 9.70
C GLN A 97 -14.40 6.68 9.11
N VAL A 98 -14.74 6.68 7.81
CA VAL A 98 -15.17 5.47 7.10
C VAL A 98 -14.03 4.46 7.03
N ASP A 99 -12.80 4.91 6.74
CA ASP A 99 -11.62 4.03 6.76
C ASP A 99 -11.39 3.43 8.15
N VAL A 100 -11.53 4.23 9.23
CA VAL A 100 -11.42 3.75 10.61
C VAL A 100 -12.46 2.68 10.89
N GLY A 101 -13.72 2.93 10.53
CA GLY A 101 -14.82 1.97 10.72
C GLY A 101 -14.60 0.66 9.97
N TYR A 102 -14.00 0.72 8.79
CA TYR A 102 -13.70 -0.45 7.98
C TYR A 102 -12.51 -1.26 8.51
N GLU A 103 -11.43 -0.57 8.93
CA GLU A 103 -10.18 -1.22 9.34
C GLU A 103 -10.23 -1.73 10.79
N THR A 104 -11.01 -1.11 11.67
CA THR A 104 -11.05 -1.45 13.11
C THR A 104 -11.46 -2.91 13.38
N PRO A 105 -12.52 -3.47 12.79
CA PRO A 105 -12.88 -4.87 13.02
C PRO A 105 -11.76 -5.83 12.63
N MET A 106 -11.09 -5.58 11.50
CA MET A 106 -9.99 -6.42 11.04
C MET A 106 -8.76 -6.30 11.95
N ALA A 107 -8.47 -5.10 12.46
CA ALA A 107 -7.39 -4.89 13.42
C ALA A 107 -7.61 -5.71 14.71
N ILE A 108 -8.83 -5.74 15.22
CA ILE A 108 -9.19 -6.55 16.39
C ILE A 108 -9.01 -8.04 16.10
N VAL A 109 -9.45 -8.50 14.93
CA VAL A 109 -9.33 -9.92 14.53
C VAL A 109 -7.85 -10.31 14.36
N ASN A 110 -7.04 -9.48 13.70
CA ASN A 110 -5.61 -9.74 13.50
C ASN A 110 -4.86 -9.88 14.83
N ARG A 111 -5.16 -9.00 15.81
CA ARG A 111 -4.62 -9.12 17.16
C ARG A 111 -5.05 -10.40 17.85
N HIS A 112 -6.31 -10.80 17.73
CA HIS A 112 -6.84 -12.01 18.33
C HIS A 112 -6.21 -13.28 17.73
N LEU A 113 -6.00 -13.30 16.40
CA LEU A 113 -5.48 -14.47 15.70
C LEU A 113 -3.98 -14.70 15.92
N ALA A 114 -3.18 -13.63 15.94
CA ALA A 114 -1.72 -13.75 15.90
C ALA A 114 -0.97 -12.73 16.78
N GLY A 115 -1.65 -11.94 17.59
CA GLY A 115 -1.02 -10.92 18.41
C GLY A 115 -0.46 -9.74 17.60
N VAL A 116 -0.84 -9.61 16.32
CA VAL A 116 -0.37 -8.53 15.45
C VAL A 116 -1.21 -7.28 15.70
N GLU A 117 -0.56 -6.20 16.12
CA GLU A 117 -1.22 -4.91 16.34
C GLU A 117 -1.36 -4.10 15.04
N THR A 118 -2.31 -3.17 15.01
CA THR A 118 -2.49 -2.27 13.88
C THR A 118 -2.27 -0.82 14.31
N VAL A 119 -1.38 -0.13 13.60
CA VAL A 119 -1.11 1.30 13.78
C VAL A 119 -1.72 2.05 12.61
N PHE A 120 -2.47 3.11 12.92
CA PHE A 120 -3.05 3.98 11.93
C PHE A 120 -2.21 5.25 11.75
N LEU A 121 -1.81 5.54 10.51
CA LEU A 121 -1.15 6.78 10.14
C LEU A 121 -2.13 7.68 9.41
N LEU A 122 -2.22 8.93 9.85
CA LEU A 122 -2.97 9.96 9.15
C LEU A 122 -2.19 10.40 7.91
N PRO A 123 -2.82 10.52 6.74
CA PRO A 123 -2.15 10.96 5.53
C PRO A 123 -1.76 12.43 5.61
N ASP A 124 -0.79 12.83 4.79
CA ASP A 124 -0.60 14.24 4.50
C ASP A 124 -1.90 14.83 3.91
N PRO A 125 -2.36 15.99 4.40
CA PRO A 125 -3.58 16.63 3.88
C PRO A 125 -3.59 16.81 2.35
N ALA A 126 -2.44 17.03 1.73
CA ALA A 126 -2.30 17.14 0.28
C ALA A 126 -2.68 15.85 -0.46
N ASN A 127 -2.56 14.69 0.19
CA ASN A 127 -2.84 13.37 -0.38
C ASN A 127 -4.14 12.74 0.14
N ALA A 128 -4.86 13.38 1.07
CA ALA A 128 -6.01 12.80 1.74
C ALA A 128 -7.17 12.42 0.80
N HIS A 129 -7.30 13.10 -0.34
CA HIS A 129 -8.34 12.83 -1.35
C HIS A 129 -7.92 11.76 -2.37
N VAL A 130 -6.65 11.34 -2.37
CA VAL A 130 -6.12 10.41 -3.39
C VAL A 130 -6.43 8.97 -3.00
N SER A 131 -7.03 8.22 -3.93
CA SER A 131 -7.24 6.77 -3.82
C SER A 131 -6.94 6.07 -5.14
N SER A 132 -6.59 4.79 -5.08
CA SER A 132 -6.41 3.99 -6.30
C SER A 132 -7.69 3.92 -7.14
N SER A 133 -8.86 3.87 -6.49
CA SER A 133 -10.15 3.86 -7.19
C SER A 133 -10.37 5.15 -7.99
N LEU A 134 -10.06 6.31 -7.40
CA LEU A 134 -10.12 7.60 -8.09
C LEU A 134 -9.16 7.63 -9.29
N VAL A 135 -7.92 7.18 -9.09
CA VAL A 135 -6.91 7.11 -10.15
C VAL A 135 -7.37 6.23 -11.31
N ARG A 136 -7.91 5.05 -11.03
CA ARG A 136 -8.46 4.15 -12.06
C ARG A 136 -9.61 4.80 -12.83
N GLN A 137 -10.52 5.46 -12.13
CA GLN A 137 -11.65 6.15 -12.76
C GLN A 137 -11.19 7.28 -13.68
N VAL A 138 -10.30 8.15 -13.20
CA VAL A 138 -9.77 9.26 -13.99
C VAL A 138 -9.00 8.76 -15.21
N SER A 139 -8.14 7.76 -15.02
CA SER A 139 -7.35 7.14 -16.09
C SER A 139 -8.24 6.51 -17.17
N ALA A 140 -9.26 5.75 -16.76
CA ALA A 140 -10.19 5.11 -17.69
C ALA A 140 -10.97 6.10 -18.59
N LEU A 141 -11.16 7.31 -18.09
CA LEU A 141 -11.81 8.40 -18.83
C LEU A 141 -10.81 9.29 -19.60
N GLY A 142 -9.53 8.91 -19.65
CA GLY A 142 -8.49 9.66 -20.36
C GLY A 142 -8.00 10.93 -19.65
N GLY A 143 -8.31 11.07 -18.34
CA GLY A 143 -7.85 12.20 -17.53
C GLY A 143 -6.39 12.05 -17.09
N ASP A 144 -5.76 13.18 -16.76
CA ASP A 144 -4.38 13.21 -16.24
C ASP A 144 -4.34 12.75 -14.78
N VAL A 145 -3.56 11.70 -14.52
CA VAL A 145 -3.35 11.13 -13.18
C VAL A 145 -2.00 11.50 -12.57
N ALA A 146 -1.13 12.16 -13.29
CA ALA A 146 0.22 12.53 -12.84
C ALA A 146 0.25 13.28 -11.49
N PRO A 147 -0.72 14.14 -11.14
CA PRO A 147 -0.76 14.77 -9.83
C PRO A 147 -0.95 13.81 -8.65
N TYR A 148 -1.51 12.62 -8.88
CA TYR A 148 -1.99 11.70 -7.82
C TYR A 148 -1.12 10.47 -7.64
N VAL A 149 -0.25 10.17 -8.62
CA VAL A 149 0.57 8.96 -8.62
C VAL A 149 2.05 9.28 -8.79
N PRO A 150 2.96 8.36 -8.43
CA PRO A 150 4.36 8.46 -8.81
C PRO A 150 4.55 8.54 -10.31
N ARG A 151 5.67 9.13 -10.75
CA ARG A 151 5.98 9.32 -12.17
C ARG A 151 5.97 8.00 -12.95
N SER A 152 6.60 6.96 -12.42
CA SER A 152 6.65 5.63 -13.02
C SER A 152 5.25 5.02 -13.26
N VAL A 153 4.32 5.27 -12.34
CA VAL A 153 2.91 4.85 -12.48
C VAL A 153 2.20 5.65 -13.56
N ALA A 154 2.39 6.97 -13.61
CA ALA A 154 1.78 7.82 -14.63
C ALA A 154 2.24 7.41 -16.03
N GLU A 155 3.55 7.21 -16.23
CA GLU A 155 4.15 6.76 -17.50
C GLU A 155 3.61 5.38 -17.91
N TYR A 156 3.49 4.43 -16.96
CA TYR A 156 2.94 3.11 -17.23
C TYR A 156 1.48 3.18 -17.69
N LEU A 157 0.62 3.92 -16.97
CA LEU A 157 -0.80 4.04 -17.33
C LEU A 157 -1.00 4.74 -18.68
N GLN A 158 -0.21 5.77 -18.97
CA GLN A 158 -0.24 6.44 -20.29
C GLN A 158 0.21 5.52 -21.44
N GLY A 159 1.23 4.68 -21.19
CA GLY A 159 1.71 3.70 -22.16
C GLY A 159 0.71 2.57 -22.43
N ALA A 160 0.02 2.11 -21.39
CA ALA A 160 -0.98 1.04 -21.48
C ALA A 160 -2.29 1.48 -22.19
N MET A 161 -2.54 2.81 -22.26
CA MET A 161 -3.74 3.38 -22.90
C MET A 161 -3.51 3.88 -24.33
N ARG A 162 -2.30 3.78 -24.85
CA ARG A 162 -2.05 4.04 -26.27
C ARG A 162 -2.47 2.82 -27.10
N PRO A 163 -3.38 3.03 -28.10
CA PRO A 163 -3.83 1.94 -28.98
C PRO A 163 -2.71 1.38 -29.81
#